data_79fb27d861de20b2882c80f917999f89
#
_entry.id   79fb27d861de20b2882c80f917999f89
#
_cell.length_a   1.000
_cell.length_b   1.000
_cell.length_c   1.000
_cell.angle_alpha   90.00
_cell.angle_beta   90.00
_cell.angle_gamma   90.00
#
_symmetry.space_group_name_H-M   'P 1'
#
loop_
_entity.id
_entity.type
_entity.pdbx_description
1 polymer ?
#
loop_
_entity_poly.entity_id
_entity_poly.type
_entity_poly.pdbx_seq_one_letter_code
_entity_poly.pdbx_strand_id
1 'polypeptide(L)'
;HVSFYLLFNLRNLLYLISSLIAAIFIPQSISRTLIVASIYSDYFSEISVEKKTQEVLMFGLFFTGILVGLLFPRGDIVLNYSLSSISGIKLSEFHWMRNITPPTLCMLICATAAYLIIFRKDLRNYNVGIKANYERKKLTGQEKKAIILTALTIVLWTT
;
A
#
# COMPACT_ATOMS: atom_id res chain seq x y z
N HIS A 1 0.64 11.39 26.35
CA HIS A 1 1.75 10.93 25.47
C HIS A 1 1.45 9.60 24.76
N VAL A 2 0.81 8.63 25.43
CA VAL A 2 0.46 7.31 24.87
C VAL A 2 -0.56 7.44 23.72
N SER A 3 -1.55 8.33 23.85
CA SER A 3 -2.60 8.55 22.84
C SER A 3 -2.05 9.07 21.51
N PHE A 4 -0.98 9.87 21.53
CA PHE A 4 -0.34 10.42 20.33
C PHE A 4 0.45 9.35 19.56
N TYR A 5 1.12 8.43 20.24
CA TYR A 5 1.79 7.29 19.61
C TYR A 5 0.81 6.31 18.97
N LEU A 6 -0.37 6.13 19.57
CA LEU A 6 -1.41 5.25 19.05
C LEU A 6 -2.03 5.82 17.75
N LEU A 7 -2.32 7.12 17.71
CA LEU A 7 -2.85 7.79 16.51
C LEU A 7 -1.82 7.86 15.37
N PHE A 8 -0.54 8.01 15.72
CA PHE A 8 0.56 7.95 14.78
C PHE A 8 0.73 6.55 14.15
N ASN A 9 0.65 5.51 14.98
CA ASN A 9 0.68 4.11 14.52
C ASN A 9 -0.55 3.76 13.66
N LEU A 10 -1.73 4.26 14.00
CA LEU A 10 -2.96 3.95 13.27
C LEU A 10 -2.92 4.45 11.81
N ARG A 11 -2.36 5.63 11.57
CA ARG A 11 -2.25 6.17 10.19
C ARG A 11 -1.26 5.41 9.33
N ASN A 12 -0.10 5.10 9.86
CA ASN A 12 0.89 4.29 9.15
C ASN A 12 0.36 2.87 8.92
N LEU A 13 -0.44 2.37 9.85
CA LEU A 13 -1.16 1.10 9.69
C LEU A 13 -2.18 1.17 8.55
N LEU A 14 -2.87 2.30 8.37
CA LEU A 14 -3.80 2.50 7.25
C LEU A 14 -3.10 2.42 5.89
N TYR A 15 -1.86 2.95 5.75
CA TYR A 15 -1.08 2.80 4.52
C TYR A 15 -0.74 1.34 4.25
N LEU A 16 -0.30 0.61 5.26
CA LEU A 16 -0.03 -0.83 5.15
C LEU A 16 -1.29 -1.61 4.79
N ILE A 17 -2.40 -1.32 5.44
CA ILE A 17 -3.69 -1.98 5.19
C ILE A 17 -4.17 -1.68 3.77
N SER A 18 -4.11 -0.41 3.32
CA SER A 18 -4.52 -0.05 1.96
C SER A 18 -3.66 -0.73 0.90
N SER A 19 -2.35 -0.79 1.13
CA SER A 19 -1.41 -1.49 0.25
C SER A 19 -1.65 -3.01 0.24
N LEU A 20 -1.97 -3.59 1.40
CA LEU A 20 -2.30 -5.01 1.53
C LEU A 20 -3.62 -5.36 0.82
N ILE A 21 -4.66 -4.55 1.03
CA ILE A 21 -5.95 -4.72 0.33
C ILE A 21 -5.74 -4.59 -1.18
N ALA A 22 -5.03 -3.55 -1.62
CA ALA A 22 -4.74 -3.36 -3.04
C ALA A 22 -3.92 -4.52 -3.64
N ALA A 23 -3.07 -5.21 -2.84
CA ALA A 23 -2.30 -6.36 -3.30
C ALA A 23 -3.16 -7.58 -3.67
N ILE A 24 -4.35 -7.69 -3.12
CA ILE A 24 -5.30 -8.76 -3.46
C ILE A 24 -5.89 -8.52 -4.86
N PHE A 25 -6.15 -7.25 -5.20
CA PHE A 25 -6.83 -6.91 -6.45
C PHE A 25 -5.88 -6.55 -7.60
N ILE A 26 -4.70 -6.04 -7.30
CA ILE A 26 -3.73 -5.57 -8.29
C ILE A 26 -2.43 -6.39 -8.15
N PRO A 27 -2.25 -7.45 -8.97
CA PRO A 27 -1.17 -8.41 -8.83
C PRO A 27 0.16 -7.92 -9.44
N GLN A 28 0.43 -6.63 -9.36
CA GLN A 28 1.67 -6.01 -9.79
C GLN A 28 2.06 -4.88 -8.82
N SER A 29 3.21 -5.00 -8.16
CA SER A 29 3.63 -4.09 -7.10
C SER A 29 3.76 -2.65 -7.57
N ILE A 30 4.36 -2.42 -8.73
CA ILE A 30 4.61 -1.06 -9.25
C ILE A 30 3.29 -0.37 -9.59
N SER A 31 2.43 -1.01 -10.40
CA SER A 31 1.14 -0.43 -10.80
C SER A 31 0.24 -0.15 -9.59
N ARG A 32 0.19 -1.09 -8.65
CA ARG A 32 -0.52 -0.92 -7.38
C ARG A 32 -0.02 0.29 -6.60
N THR A 33 1.29 0.41 -6.44
CA THR A 33 1.91 1.50 -5.69
C THR A 33 1.65 2.84 -6.36
N LEU A 34 1.71 2.93 -7.68
CA LEU A 34 1.41 4.15 -8.42
C LEU A 34 -0.05 4.58 -8.26
N ILE A 35 -1.00 3.65 -8.32
CA ILE A 35 -2.43 3.96 -8.13
C ILE A 35 -2.67 4.47 -6.71
N VAL A 36 -2.17 3.77 -5.70
CA VAL A 36 -2.34 4.17 -4.31
C VAL A 36 -1.62 5.49 -4.04
N ALA A 37 -0.42 5.69 -4.58
CA ALA A 37 0.34 6.95 -4.46
C ALA A 37 -0.41 8.13 -5.09
N SER A 38 -1.05 7.95 -6.25
CA SER A 38 -1.86 8.99 -6.88
C SER A 38 -3.01 9.43 -5.97
N ILE A 39 -3.76 8.48 -5.39
CA ILE A 39 -4.86 8.77 -4.46
C ILE A 39 -4.36 9.55 -3.24
N TYR A 40 -3.23 9.12 -2.67
CA TYR A 40 -2.65 9.82 -1.51
C TYR A 40 -2.06 11.18 -1.86
N SER A 41 -1.50 11.34 -3.08
CA SER A 41 -1.00 12.64 -3.55
C SER A 41 -2.11 13.68 -3.62
N ASP A 42 -3.26 13.32 -4.20
CA ASP A 42 -4.43 14.19 -4.26
C ASP A 42 -4.92 14.54 -2.86
N TYR A 43 -5.02 13.55 -1.98
CA TYR A 43 -5.41 13.77 -0.59
C TYR A 43 -4.45 14.70 0.15
N PHE A 44 -3.13 14.54 -0.02
CA PHE A 44 -2.14 15.41 0.63
C PHE A 44 -2.17 16.85 0.10
N SER A 45 -2.49 17.03 -1.17
CA SER A 45 -2.65 18.36 -1.75
C SER A 45 -3.85 19.10 -1.17
N GLU A 46 -4.95 18.40 -0.92
CA GLU A 46 -6.17 18.95 -0.30
C GLU A 46 -5.94 19.41 1.15
N ILE A 47 -5.16 18.65 1.93
CA ILE A 47 -4.90 18.95 3.35
C ILE A 47 -3.63 19.76 3.59
N SER A 48 -2.98 20.25 2.52
CA SER A 48 -1.78 21.12 2.58
C SER A 48 -0.66 20.54 3.46
N VAL A 49 -0.31 19.28 3.24
CA VAL A 49 0.81 18.62 3.92
C VAL A 49 2.13 19.25 3.49
N GLU A 50 3.04 19.44 4.44
CA GLU A 50 4.40 19.88 4.13
C GLU A 50 5.08 18.92 3.13
N LYS A 51 5.69 19.48 2.07
CA LYS A 51 6.28 18.72 0.97
C LYS A 51 7.23 17.62 1.44
N LYS A 52 8.10 17.91 2.41
CA LYS A 52 9.03 16.94 2.96
C LYS A 52 8.31 15.75 3.62
N THR A 53 7.26 16.02 4.38
CA THR A 53 6.44 14.98 4.99
C THR A 53 5.72 14.15 3.94
N GLN A 54 5.22 14.78 2.86
CA GLN A 54 4.62 14.10 1.74
C GLN A 54 5.60 13.13 1.05
N GLU A 55 6.83 13.59 0.78
CA GLU A 55 7.89 12.77 0.18
C GLU A 55 8.21 11.55 1.06
N VAL A 56 8.32 11.73 2.38
CA VAL A 56 8.55 10.65 3.33
C VAL A 56 7.39 9.64 3.33
N LEU A 57 6.15 10.13 3.33
CA LEU A 57 4.97 9.24 3.29
C LEU A 57 4.89 8.47 1.97
N MET A 58 5.18 9.12 0.83
CA MET A 58 5.22 8.45 -0.47
C MET A 58 6.34 7.41 -0.55
N PHE A 59 7.51 7.70 0.01
CA PHE A 59 8.60 6.73 0.11
C PHE A 59 8.17 5.51 0.94
N GLY A 60 7.53 5.72 2.10
CA GLY A 60 6.99 4.65 2.93
C GLY A 60 5.97 3.78 2.21
N LEU A 61 5.07 4.40 1.44
CA LEU A 61 4.09 3.69 0.63
C LEU A 61 4.73 2.81 -0.44
N PHE A 62 5.69 3.37 -1.18
CA PHE A 62 6.42 2.65 -2.22
C PHE A 62 7.19 1.46 -1.63
N PHE A 63 7.93 1.70 -0.56
CA PHE A 63 8.76 0.70 0.10
C PHE A 63 7.91 -0.46 0.67
N THR A 64 6.84 -0.15 1.40
CA THR A 64 5.92 -1.17 1.94
C THR A 64 5.14 -1.88 0.85
N GLY A 65 4.76 -1.17 -0.22
CA GLY A 65 4.06 -1.72 -1.36
C GLY A 65 4.84 -2.85 -2.07
N ILE A 66 6.15 -2.70 -2.21
CA ILE A 66 7.02 -3.75 -2.78
C ILE A 66 7.07 -4.97 -1.84
N LEU A 67 7.30 -4.75 -0.54
CA LEU A 67 7.40 -5.84 0.43
C LEU A 67 6.09 -6.63 0.57
N VAL A 68 4.95 -5.95 0.51
CA VAL A 68 3.63 -6.59 0.51
C VAL A 68 3.45 -7.48 -0.72
N GLY A 69 4.02 -7.12 -1.86
CA GLY A 69 3.99 -7.94 -3.08
C GLY A 69 4.62 -9.31 -2.92
N LEU A 70 5.56 -9.48 -2.00
CA LEU A 70 6.23 -10.75 -1.72
C LEU A 70 5.46 -11.66 -0.74
N LEU A 71 4.43 -11.14 -0.05
CA LEU A 71 3.67 -11.93 0.92
C LEU A 71 2.87 -13.06 0.26
N PHE A 72 2.39 -12.83 -0.95
CA PHE A 72 1.57 -13.79 -1.69
C PHE A 72 2.17 -14.06 -3.07
N PRO A 73 2.05 -15.27 -3.63
CA PRO A 73 2.52 -15.56 -5.00
C PRO A 73 1.93 -14.61 -6.02
N ARG A 74 0.65 -14.28 -5.86
CA ARG A 74 -0.09 -13.36 -6.72
C ARG A 74 0.09 -11.88 -6.35
N GLY A 75 0.81 -11.56 -5.29
CA GLY A 75 1.05 -10.18 -4.87
C GLY A 75 1.95 -9.39 -5.83
N ASP A 76 2.86 -10.08 -6.51
CA ASP A 76 3.57 -9.60 -7.70
C ASP A 76 3.80 -10.79 -8.64
N ILE A 77 2.85 -11.02 -9.53
CA ILE A 77 2.87 -12.18 -10.41
C ILE A 77 4.14 -12.21 -11.25
N VAL A 78 4.51 -11.09 -11.85
CA VAL A 78 5.66 -11.02 -12.76
C VAL A 78 6.95 -11.39 -12.03
N LEU A 79 7.20 -10.78 -10.87
CA LEU A 79 8.43 -11.02 -10.11
C LEU A 79 8.44 -12.42 -9.48
N ASN A 80 7.37 -12.80 -8.79
CA ASN A 80 7.34 -14.02 -7.99
C ASN A 80 7.36 -15.28 -8.86
N TYR A 81 6.62 -15.30 -9.97
CA TYR A 81 6.65 -16.45 -10.90
C TYR A 81 7.93 -16.47 -11.74
N SER A 82 8.53 -15.32 -12.08
CA SER A 82 9.83 -15.28 -12.73
C SER A 82 10.91 -15.90 -11.83
N LEU A 83 10.95 -15.53 -10.54
CA LEU A 83 11.88 -16.11 -9.57
C LEU A 83 11.67 -17.63 -9.42
N SER A 84 10.43 -18.09 -9.35
CA SER A 84 10.09 -19.51 -9.30
C SER A 84 10.58 -20.25 -10.56
N SER A 85 10.39 -19.64 -11.74
CA SER A 85 10.83 -20.21 -13.01
C SER A 85 12.37 -20.31 -13.11
N ILE A 86 13.08 -19.25 -12.73
CA ILE A 86 14.55 -19.20 -12.76
C ILE A 86 15.16 -20.20 -11.78
N SER A 87 14.57 -20.34 -10.60
CA SER A 87 15.02 -21.31 -9.58
C SER A 87 14.73 -22.77 -9.93
N GLY A 88 13.92 -23.03 -10.96
CA GLY A 88 13.48 -24.38 -11.33
C GLY A 88 12.53 -25.03 -10.32
N ILE A 89 12.13 -24.29 -9.28
CA ILE A 89 11.26 -24.79 -8.20
C ILE A 89 9.82 -24.34 -8.48
N LYS A 90 8.94 -25.29 -8.78
CA LYS A 90 7.50 -25.02 -8.87
C LYS A 90 6.92 -24.83 -7.47
N LEU A 91 6.79 -23.59 -7.03
CA LEU A 91 6.21 -23.25 -5.74
C LEU A 91 4.68 -23.17 -5.88
N SER A 92 3.97 -24.09 -5.23
CA SER A 92 2.52 -23.96 -5.03
C SER A 92 2.24 -22.79 -4.07
N GLU A 93 1.02 -22.25 -4.08
CA GLU A 93 0.60 -21.20 -3.16
C GLU A 93 0.83 -21.59 -1.70
N PHE A 94 0.54 -22.85 -1.34
CA PHE A 94 0.78 -23.36 0.00
C PHE A 94 2.26 -23.37 0.40
N HIS A 95 3.15 -23.83 -0.51
CA HIS A 95 4.59 -23.81 -0.24
C HIS A 95 5.14 -22.37 -0.13
N TRP A 96 4.63 -21.45 -0.93
CA TRP A 96 4.98 -20.03 -0.81
C TRP A 96 4.59 -19.49 0.56
N MET A 97 3.33 -19.66 0.97
CA MET A 97 2.83 -19.17 2.25
C MET A 97 3.56 -19.77 3.44
N ARG A 98 3.99 -21.01 3.34
CA ARG A 98 4.73 -21.70 4.41
C ARG A 98 6.19 -21.26 4.52
N ASN A 99 6.87 -21.04 3.40
CA ASN A 99 8.32 -20.86 3.38
C ASN A 99 8.74 -19.41 3.14
N ILE A 100 8.01 -18.63 2.33
CA ILE A 100 8.38 -17.27 1.93
C ILE A 100 7.61 -16.22 2.72
N THR A 101 6.33 -16.43 3.00
CA THR A 101 5.51 -15.47 3.74
C THR A 101 6.03 -15.18 5.15
N PRO A 102 6.45 -16.14 6.00
CA PRO A 102 6.92 -15.85 7.34
C PRO A 102 8.18 -14.97 7.38
N PRO A 103 9.27 -15.27 6.64
CA PRO A 103 10.43 -14.38 6.63
C PRO A 103 10.11 -13.01 6.00
N THR A 104 9.26 -12.95 4.99
CA THR A 104 8.81 -11.69 4.39
C THR A 104 8.01 -10.86 5.38
N LEU A 105 7.15 -11.47 6.19
CA LEU A 105 6.40 -10.78 7.23
C LEU A 105 7.35 -10.20 8.30
N CYS A 106 8.33 -10.97 8.76
CA CYS A 106 9.36 -10.47 9.66
C CYS A 106 10.11 -9.28 9.05
N MET A 107 10.51 -9.38 7.79
CA MET A 107 11.19 -8.31 7.07
C MET A 107 10.31 -7.06 6.96
N LEU A 108 9.01 -7.22 6.65
CA LEU A 108 8.05 -6.13 6.58
C LEU A 108 7.90 -5.41 7.93
N ILE A 109 7.81 -6.16 9.02
CA ILE A 109 7.71 -5.60 10.39
C ILE A 109 8.99 -4.84 10.74
N CYS A 110 10.17 -5.45 10.55
CA CYS A 110 11.45 -4.82 10.84
C CYS A 110 11.67 -3.57 9.99
N ALA A 111 11.37 -3.65 8.70
CA ALA A 111 11.51 -2.56 7.75
C ALA A 111 10.56 -1.40 8.08
N THR A 112 9.32 -1.69 8.45
CA THR A 112 8.34 -0.69 8.89
C THR A 112 8.79 -0.03 10.21
N ALA A 113 9.29 -0.81 11.15
CA ALA A 113 9.83 -0.28 12.42
C ALA A 113 11.03 0.63 12.15
N ALA A 114 11.98 0.21 11.32
CA ALA A 114 13.13 1.03 10.94
C ALA A 114 12.70 2.33 10.24
N TYR A 115 11.79 2.26 9.30
CA TYR A 115 11.21 3.44 8.63
C TYR A 115 10.61 4.42 9.64
N LEU A 116 9.80 3.94 10.59
CA LEU A 116 9.18 4.78 11.62
C LEU A 116 10.21 5.42 12.55
N ILE A 117 11.29 4.73 12.87
CA ILE A 117 12.37 5.25 13.71
C ILE A 117 13.17 6.32 12.97
N ILE A 118 13.57 6.06 11.72
CA ILE A 118 14.37 6.95 10.90
C ILE A 118 13.63 8.26 10.63
N PHE A 119 12.38 8.16 10.18
CA PHE A 119 11.58 9.32 9.76
C PHE A 119 10.67 9.87 10.85
N ARG A 120 10.87 9.48 12.13
CA ARG A 120 10.01 9.89 13.23
C ARG A 120 9.83 11.41 13.38
N LYS A 121 10.84 12.19 13.01
CA LYS A 121 10.80 13.67 13.12
C LYS A 121 9.89 14.27 12.06
N ASP A 122 10.05 13.85 10.81
CA ASP A 122 9.28 14.35 9.67
C ASP A 122 7.81 13.90 9.78
N LEU A 123 7.58 12.67 10.25
CA LEU A 123 6.25 12.14 10.47
C LEU A 123 5.54 12.76 11.70
N ARG A 124 6.27 13.27 12.69
CA ARG A 124 5.69 13.91 13.89
C ARG A 124 5.06 15.26 13.59
N ASN A 125 5.63 16.00 12.66
CA ASN A 125 5.16 17.34 12.28
C ASN A 125 3.89 17.29 11.41
N TYR A 126 3.44 16.11 11.06
CA TYR A 126 2.22 15.89 10.29
C TYR A 126 0.98 16.09 11.17
N ASN A 127 0.61 17.35 11.38
CA ASN A 127 -0.68 17.69 11.95
C ASN A 127 -1.72 17.73 10.82
N VAL A 128 -2.42 16.62 10.64
CA VAL A 128 -3.67 16.66 9.88
C VAL A 128 -4.67 17.42 10.75
N GLY A 129 -4.78 18.71 10.50
CA GLY A 129 -6.01 19.38 10.85
C GLY A 129 -7.13 18.69 10.09
N ILE A 130 -7.89 17.84 10.78
CA ILE A 130 -9.12 17.24 10.25
C ILE A 130 -10.13 18.38 10.07
N LYS A 131 -9.85 19.26 9.12
CA LYS A 131 -10.81 20.18 8.51
C LYS A 131 -11.13 19.71 7.10
N ALA A 132 -11.19 18.41 6.91
CA ALA A 132 -11.88 17.89 5.75
C ALA A 132 -13.38 18.08 6.02
N ASN A 133 -13.91 19.21 5.64
CA ASN A 133 -15.33 19.34 5.34
C ASN A 133 -15.58 18.41 4.15
N TYR A 134 -15.72 17.13 4.43
CA TYR A 134 -16.14 16.14 3.45
C TYR A 134 -17.61 16.42 3.09
N GLU A 135 -17.82 17.43 2.27
CA GLU A 135 -19.03 17.46 1.48
C GLU A 135 -19.01 16.21 0.61
N ARG A 136 -19.88 15.25 0.92
CA ARG A 136 -20.07 14.06 0.08
C ARG A 136 -20.52 14.52 -1.31
N LYS A 137 -19.57 14.80 -2.20
CA LYS A 137 -19.86 15.04 -3.61
C LYS A 137 -20.57 13.80 -4.14
N LYS A 138 -21.74 13.99 -4.72
CA LYS A 138 -22.42 12.91 -5.45
C LYS A 138 -21.53 12.50 -6.62
N LEU A 139 -21.29 11.20 -6.75
CA LEU A 139 -20.52 10.63 -7.85
C LEU A 139 -21.09 11.10 -9.19
N THR A 140 -20.23 11.67 -10.02
CA THR A 140 -20.57 12.05 -11.39
C THR A 140 -20.85 10.82 -12.25
N GLY A 141 -21.56 11.00 -13.35
CA GLY A 141 -21.84 9.89 -14.28
C GLY A 141 -20.56 9.24 -14.84
N GLN A 142 -19.49 10.00 -15.01
CA GLN A 142 -18.18 9.50 -15.47
C GLN A 142 -17.48 8.66 -14.37
N GLU A 143 -17.52 9.09 -13.12
CA GLU A 143 -16.96 8.34 -12.00
C GLU A 143 -17.67 6.99 -11.80
N LYS A 144 -19.01 6.96 -11.95
CA LYS A 144 -19.77 5.70 -11.90
C LYS A 144 -19.35 4.74 -13.02
N LYS A 145 -19.16 5.23 -14.25
CA LYS A 145 -18.69 4.41 -15.38
C LYS A 145 -17.26 3.88 -15.12
N ALA A 146 -16.37 4.72 -14.57
CA ALA A 146 -15.02 4.31 -14.22
C ALA A 146 -15.02 3.20 -13.16
N ILE A 147 -15.84 3.32 -12.11
CA ILE A 147 -15.98 2.30 -11.07
C ILE A 147 -16.47 0.97 -11.67
N ILE A 148 -17.50 1.01 -12.53
CA ILE A 148 -18.05 -0.19 -13.18
C ILE A 148 -16.99 -0.85 -14.08
N LEU A 149 -16.28 -0.07 -14.89
CA LEU A 149 -15.21 -0.57 -15.77
C LEU A 149 -14.09 -1.23 -14.95
N THR A 150 -13.65 -0.56 -13.87
CA THR A 150 -12.60 -1.09 -12.98
C THR A 150 -13.06 -2.40 -12.32
N ALA A 151 -14.29 -2.44 -11.80
CA ALA A 151 -14.83 -3.65 -11.19
C ALA A 151 -14.92 -4.80 -12.22
N LEU A 152 -15.36 -4.52 -13.44
CA LEU A 152 -15.45 -5.51 -14.52
C LEU A 152 -14.07 -6.02 -14.94
N THR A 153 -13.06 -5.14 -15.00
CA THR A 153 -11.67 -5.52 -15.27
C THR A 153 -11.11 -6.44 -14.19
N ILE A 154 -11.37 -6.13 -12.92
CA ILE A 154 -10.93 -6.97 -11.78
C ILE A 154 -11.58 -8.36 -11.87
N VAL A 155 -12.88 -8.44 -12.14
CA VAL A 155 -13.59 -9.72 -12.30
C VAL A 155 -13.01 -10.53 -13.44
N LEU A 156 -12.77 -9.92 -14.61
CA LEU A 156 -12.16 -10.59 -15.76
C LEU A 156 -10.73 -11.06 -15.52
N TRP A 157 -10.01 -10.44 -14.58
CA TRP A 157 -8.64 -10.84 -14.23
C TRP A 157 -8.59 -11.98 -13.21
N THR A 158 -9.67 -12.20 -12.49
CA THR A 158 -9.76 -13.26 -11.46
C THR A 158 -10.37 -14.55 -11.99
N THR A 159 -10.97 -14.54 -13.17
CA THR A 159 -11.47 -15.73 -13.90
C THR A 159 -10.46 -16.25 -14.90
#